data_75e65348481919ce80bf018f614defa3
#
_entry.id   75e65348481919ce80bf018f614defa3
#
_cell.length_a   1.000
_cell.length_b   1.000
_cell.length_c   1.000
_cell.angle_alpha   90.00
_cell.angle_beta   90.00
_cell.angle_gamma   90.00
#
_symmetry.space_group_name_H-M   'P 1'
#
loop_
_entity.id
_entity.type
_entity.pdbx_description
1 polymer ?
#
loop_
_entity_poly.entity_id
_entity_poly.type
_entity_poly.pdbx_seq_one_letter_code
_entity_poly.pdbx_strand_id
1 'polypeptide(L)'
;MGTKGREIVGVNIKELLSLMNKAYADEWLAYYQYWVGAKVAAGRMRGIIAKELEQHAEEEHKHAGMLVERMIQLGGTPLLKPEDWAKETNCGYDAPVDPSTKTLLTQNIKGEQCAITTYKKLLDFVKGKDDLTEKIVLEILADEVEHEEDLQAMLEDMKAPVK
;
A
#
# COMPACT_ATOMS: atom_id res chain seq x y z
N MET A 1 2.99 -22.61 15.23
CA MET A 1 3.81 -21.37 15.38
C MET A 1 5.26 -21.77 15.54
N GLY A 2 6.15 -21.27 14.66
CA GLY A 2 7.59 -21.57 14.76
C GLY A 2 8.23 -20.75 15.87
N THR A 3 8.72 -21.37 16.93
CA THR A 3 9.37 -20.66 18.04
C THR A 3 10.70 -20.05 17.61
N LYS A 4 11.50 -20.79 16.86
CA LYS A 4 12.85 -20.37 16.44
C LYS A 4 12.83 -19.12 15.53
N GLY A 5 11.85 -19.01 14.63
CA GLY A 5 11.70 -17.85 13.76
C GLY A 5 11.36 -16.56 14.53
N ARG A 6 10.82 -16.66 15.74
CA ARG A 6 10.57 -15.50 16.62
C ARG A 6 11.80 -15.14 17.47
N GLU A 7 12.61 -16.11 17.84
CA GLU A 7 13.82 -15.91 18.64
C GLU A 7 14.90 -15.09 17.89
N ILE A 8 14.89 -15.14 16.56
CA ILE A 8 15.88 -14.39 15.73
C ILE A 8 15.47 -12.94 15.46
N VAL A 9 14.28 -12.52 15.90
CA VAL A 9 13.79 -11.15 15.70
C VAL A 9 14.41 -10.22 16.74
N GLY A 10 15.22 -9.28 16.29
CA GLY A 10 15.96 -8.34 17.13
C GLY A 10 15.20 -7.05 17.51
N VAL A 11 13.88 -7.00 17.29
CA VAL A 11 13.02 -5.87 17.65
C VAL A 11 11.90 -6.29 18.60
N ASN A 12 11.24 -5.30 19.23
CA ASN A 12 10.05 -5.58 20.01
C ASN A 12 8.90 -6.06 19.09
N ILE A 13 8.55 -7.35 19.20
CA ILE A 13 7.54 -7.98 18.34
C ILE A 13 6.16 -7.32 18.51
N LYS A 14 5.78 -6.89 19.71
CA LYS A 14 4.49 -6.23 19.94
C LYS A 14 4.41 -4.88 19.21
N GLU A 15 5.48 -4.13 19.24
CA GLU A 15 5.58 -2.84 18.52
C GLU A 15 5.60 -3.07 17.00
N LEU A 16 6.37 -4.05 16.53
CA LEU A 16 6.40 -4.45 15.13
C LEU A 16 5.00 -4.83 14.62
N LEU A 17 4.27 -5.67 15.35
CA LEU A 17 2.91 -6.07 14.99
C LEU A 17 1.93 -4.88 14.95
N SER A 18 2.11 -3.89 15.83
CA SER A 18 1.31 -2.66 15.79
C SER A 18 1.58 -1.85 14.52
N LEU A 19 2.86 -1.69 14.14
CA LEU A 19 3.23 -0.99 12.91
C LEU A 19 2.75 -1.74 11.66
N MET A 20 2.89 -3.06 11.64
CA MET A 20 2.41 -3.90 10.53
C MET A 20 0.89 -3.88 10.39
N ASN A 21 0.13 -3.83 11.48
CA ASN A 21 -1.33 -3.72 11.42
C ASN A 21 -1.78 -2.38 10.83
N LYS A 22 -1.04 -1.30 11.07
CA LYS A 22 -1.32 0.00 10.45
C LYS A 22 -1.04 -0.04 8.95
N ALA A 23 0.11 -0.60 8.54
CA ALA A 23 0.42 -0.80 7.13
C ALA A 23 -0.61 -1.71 6.45
N TYR A 24 -1.02 -2.80 7.10
CA TYR A 24 -2.08 -3.69 6.62
C TYR A 24 -3.43 -2.97 6.40
N ALA A 25 -3.76 -2.02 7.28
CA ALA A 25 -4.95 -1.17 7.09
C ALA A 25 -4.80 -0.24 5.88
N ASP A 26 -3.59 0.31 5.67
CA ASP A 26 -3.27 1.14 4.49
C ASP A 26 -3.48 0.35 3.19
N GLU A 27 -2.96 -0.89 3.11
CA GLU A 27 -3.11 -1.75 1.92
C GLU A 27 -4.58 -2.05 1.56
N TRP A 28 -5.41 -2.39 2.57
CA TRP A 28 -6.82 -2.66 2.31
C TRP A 28 -7.59 -1.42 1.84
N LEU A 29 -7.26 -0.25 2.37
CA LEU A 29 -7.88 1.00 1.95
C LEU A 29 -7.38 1.41 0.56
N ALA A 30 -6.08 1.26 0.27
CA ALA A 30 -5.50 1.50 -1.04
C ALA A 30 -6.08 0.54 -2.09
N TYR A 31 -6.14 -0.78 -1.80
CA TYR A 31 -6.80 -1.75 -2.65
C TYR A 31 -8.20 -1.30 -3.08
N TYR A 32 -9.04 -0.94 -2.11
CA TYR A 32 -10.41 -0.54 -2.42
C TYR A 32 -10.47 0.79 -3.16
N GLN A 33 -9.63 1.76 -2.81
CA GLN A 33 -9.55 3.06 -3.49
C GLN A 33 -9.17 2.91 -4.96
N TYR A 34 -8.17 2.12 -5.26
CA TYR A 34 -7.73 1.78 -6.61
C TYR A 34 -8.81 1.03 -7.38
N TRP A 35 -9.34 -0.04 -6.79
CA TRP A 35 -10.33 -0.88 -7.43
C TRP A 35 -11.61 -0.11 -7.78
N VAL A 36 -12.19 0.62 -6.83
CA VAL A 36 -13.42 1.39 -7.08
C VAL A 36 -13.14 2.59 -8.00
N GLY A 37 -11.99 3.26 -7.84
CA GLY A 37 -11.53 4.33 -8.72
C GLY A 37 -11.45 3.89 -10.18
N ALA A 38 -10.89 2.71 -10.45
CA ALA A 38 -10.85 2.12 -11.78
C ALA A 38 -12.26 1.92 -12.39
N LYS A 39 -13.23 1.48 -11.59
CA LYS A 39 -14.60 1.23 -12.06
C LYS A 39 -15.37 2.50 -12.39
N VAL A 40 -15.15 3.57 -11.64
CA VAL A 40 -15.84 4.85 -11.83
C VAL A 40 -15.10 5.82 -12.74
N ALA A 41 -13.86 5.55 -13.11
CA ALA A 41 -12.99 6.43 -13.90
C ALA A 41 -13.69 7.02 -15.13
N ALA A 42 -13.54 8.33 -15.34
CA ALA A 42 -14.13 9.05 -16.45
C ALA A 42 -13.15 10.10 -17.01
N GLY A 43 -13.27 10.37 -18.31
CA GLY A 43 -12.50 11.42 -18.97
C GLY A 43 -11.36 10.90 -19.83
N ARG A 44 -10.34 11.76 -19.99
CA ARG A 44 -9.20 11.51 -20.90
C ARG A 44 -8.38 10.30 -20.44
N MET A 45 -7.94 9.47 -21.39
CA MET A 45 -7.13 8.28 -21.17
C MET A 45 -7.79 7.21 -20.24
N ARG A 46 -9.13 7.31 -20.03
CA ARG A 46 -9.86 6.43 -19.11
C ARG A 46 -9.47 4.96 -19.22
N GLY A 47 -9.37 4.41 -20.46
CA GLY A 47 -9.15 2.98 -20.66
C GLY A 47 -7.77 2.52 -20.17
N ILE A 48 -6.76 3.37 -20.32
CA ILE A 48 -5.39 3.08 -19.89
C ILE A 48 -5.29 3.25 -18.38
N ILE A 49 -5.76 4.38 -17.87
CA ILE A 49 -5.69 4.72 -16.44
C ILE A 49 -6.51 3.72 -15.60
N ALA A 50 -7.73 3.36 -16.03
CA ALA A 50 -8.51 2.36 -15.30
C ALA A 50 -7.81 0.99 -15.22
N LYS A 51 -7.12 0.58 -16.29
CA LYS A 51 -6.35 -0.67 -16.29
C LYS A 51 -5.18 -0.62 -15.31
N GLU A 52 -4.46 0.49 -15.27
CA GLU A 52 -3.37 0.70 -14.31
C GLU A 52 -3.84 0.68 -12.87
N LEU A 53 -4.93 1.42 -12.57
CA LEU A 53 -5.53 1.38 -11.23
C LEU A 53 -6.00 -0.01 -10.83
N GLU A 54 -6.49 -0.85 -11.77
CA GLU A 54 -6.82 -2.25 -11.49
C GLU A 54 -5.59 -3.09 -11.18
N GLN A 55 -4.48 -2.88 -11.88
CA GLN A 55 -3.22 -3.56 -11.64
C GLN A 55 -2.68 -3.21 -10.25
N HIS A 56 -2.59 -1.91 -9.92
CA HIS A 56 -2.16 -1.48 -8.59
C HIS A 56 -3.07 -2.07 -7.49
N ALA A 57 -4.40 -2.10 -7.70
CA ALA A 57 -5.29 -2.76 -6.73
C ALA A 57 -4.91 -4.22 -6.46
N GLU A 58 -4.57 -5.00 -7.49
CA GLU A 58 -4.13 -6.40 -7.31
C GLU A 58 -2.82 -6.49 -6.51
N GLU A 59 -1.91 -5.54 -6.72
CA GLU A 59 -0.63 -5.47 -6.02
C GLU A 59 -0.81 -5.08 -4.55
N GLU A 60 -1.67 -4.09 -4.21
CA GLU A 60 -2.02 -3.76 -2.82
C GLU A 60 -2.64 -4.95 -2.07
N HIS A 61 -3.48 -5.72 -2.75
CA HIS A 61 -4.04 -6.94 -2.16
C HIS A 61 -2.96 -8.00 -1.88
N LYS A 62 -1.96 -8.14 -2.77
CA LYS A 62 -0.79 -9.00 -2.56
C LYS A 62 0.03 -8.51 -1.36
N HIS A 63 0.27 -7.19 -1.23
CA HIS A 63 0.98 -6.59 -0.11
C HIS A 63 0.29 -6.88 1.24
N ALA A 64 -1.03 -6.72 1.30
CA ALA A 64 -1.82 -7.11 2.48
C ALA A 64 -1.61 -8.60 2.83
N GLY A 65 -1.54 -9.49 1.82
CA GLY A 65 -1.24 -10.92 1.98
C GLY A 65 0.15 -11.14 2.59
N MET A 66 1.18 -10.46 2.08
CA MET A 66 2.55 -10.57 2.58
C MET A 66 2.67 -10.13 4.04
N LEU A 67 2.01 -9.03 4.41
CA LEU A 67 1.99 -8.53 5.78
C LEU A 67 1.29 -9.50 6.75
N VAL A 68 0.11 -10.01 6.37
CA VAL A 68 -0.65 -10.93 7.25
C VAL A 68 0.08 -12.23 7.48
N GLU A 69 0.71 -12.80 6.46
CA GLU A 69 1.50 -14.02 6.60
C GLU A 69 2.67 -13.82 7.59
N ARG A 70 3.38 -12.69 7.48
CA ARG A 70 4.45 -12.36 8.41
C ARG A 70 3.95 -12.13 9.82
N MET A 71 2.84 -11.40 10.01
CA MET A 71 2.23 -11.20 11.33
C MET A 71 1.88 -12.53 12.00
N ILE A 72 1.31 -13.50 11.26
CA ILE A 72 1.01 -14.84 11.79
C ILE A 72 2.28 -15.58 12.18
N GLN A 73 3.35 -15.50 11.39
CA GLN A 73 4.65 -16.10 11.73
C GLN A 73 5.22 -15.52 13.02
N LEU A 74 5.03 -14.22 13.26
CA LEU A 74 5.42 -13.52 14.49
C LEU A 74 4.51 -13.84 15.69
N GLY A 75 3.40 -14.58 15.46
CA GLY A 75 2.42 -14.94 16.50
C GLY A 75 1.42 -13.82 16.77
N GLY A 76 1.29 -12.87 15.86
CA GLY A 76 0.29 -11.81 15.91
C GLY A 76 -1.03 -12.18 15.24
N THR A 77 -1.98 -11.27 15.34
CA THR A 77 -3.28 -11.34 14.67
C THR A 77 -3.48 -10.05 13.86
N PRO A 78 -3.84 -10.14 12.59
CA PRO A 78 -4.19 -8.97 11.80
C PRO A 78 -5.49 -8.34 12.28
N LEU A 79 -5.77 -7.12 11.86
CA LEU A 79 -7.09 -6.51 12.07
C LEU A 79 -8.17 -7.39 11.44
N LEU A 80 -9.14 -7.82 12.23
CA LEU A 80 -10.17 -8.77 11.81
C LEU A 80 -11.45 -8.10 11.27
N LYS A 81 -11.59 -6.79 11.49
CA LYS A 81 -12.80 -6.04 11.14
C LYS A 81 -12.46 -4.92 10.18
N PRO A 82 -13.12 -4.85 9.01
CA PRO A 82 -12.90 -3.77 8.04
C PRO A 82 -13.11 -2.36 8.61
N GLU A 83 -14.04 -2.19 9.54
CA GLU A 83 -14.28 -0.91 10.20
C GLU A 83 -13.11 -0.40 11.06
N ASP A 84 -12.16 -1.25 11.39
CA ASP A 84 -10.96 -0.86 12.14
C ASP A 84 -9.86 -0.31 11.21
N TRP A 85 -9.89 -0.61 9.90
CA TRP A 85 -8.89 -0.08 8.95
C TRP A 85 -8.88 1.45 8.94
N ALA A 86 -10.04 2.09 8.87
CA ALA A 86 -10.13 3.55 8.88
C ALA A 86 -9.65 4.22 10.18
N LYS A 87 -9.55 3.46 11.28
CA LYS A 87 -9.06 3.95 12.57
C LYS A 87 -7.55 3.79 12.72
N GLU A 88 -7.01 2.69 12.16
CA GLU A 88 -5.62 2.28 12.36
C GLU A 88 -4.68 2.75 11.23
N THR A 89 -5.22 3.13 10.07
CA THR A 89 -4.45 3.56 8.90
C THR A 89 -3.48 4.71 9.19
N ASN A 90 -2.33 4.72 8.53
CA ASN A 90 -1.42 5.86 8.49
C ASN A 90 -1.83 6.88 7.43
N CYS A 91 -2.37 6.41 6.29
CA CYS A 91 -2.57 7.20 5.07
C CYS A 91 -4.03 7.63 4.85
N GLY A 92 -4.97 6.96 5.50
CA GLY A 92 -6.39 7.25 5.33
C GLY A 92 -6.98 6.68 4.04
N TYR A 93 -8.19 7.10 3.74
CA TYR A 93 -8.94 6.74 2.54
C TYR A 93 -9.49 8.00 1.87
N ASP A 94 -9.13 8.21 0.61
CA ASP A 94 -9.63 9.33 -0.20
C ASP A 94 -10.62 8.82 -1.24
N ALA A 95 -11.92 8.94 -0.93
CA ALA A 95 -12.98 8.43 -1.80
C ALA A 95 -12.96 9.09 -3.18
N PRO A 96 -13.08 8.33 -4.29
CA PRO A 96 -13.07 8.86 -5.65
C PRO A 96 -14.40 9.56 -6.02
N VAL A 97 -14.75 10.60 -5.27
CA VAL A 97 -15.99 11.38 -5.45
C VAL A 97 -15.99 12.11 -6.78
N ASP A 98 -14.84 12.66 -7.19
CA ASP A 98 -14.62 13.14 -8.56
C ASP A 98 -13.96 12.03 -9.38
N PRO A 99 -14.71 11.37 -10.29
CA PRO A 99 -14.21 10.25 -11.05
C PRO A 99 -13.29 10.66 -12.22
N SER A 100 -12.97 11.95 -12.36
CA SER A 100 -12.07 12.39 -13.43
C SER A 100 -10.71 11.73 -13.29
N THR A 101 -10.18 11.21 -14.40
CA THR A 101 -8.88 10.52 -14.40
C THR A 101 -7.76 11.36 -13.81
N LYS A 102 -7.78 12.67 -14.01
CA LYS A 102 -6.81 13.58 -13.41
C LYS A 102 -6.89 13.61 -11.88
N THR A 103 -8.10 13.65 -11.33
CA THR A 103 -8.30 13.63 -9.86
C THR A 103 -7.91 12.29 -9.29
N LEU A 104 -8.29 11.18 -9.94
CA LEU A 104 -7.92 9.83 -9.51
C LEU A 104 -6.40 9.66 -9.46
N LEU A 105 -5.66 10.07 -10.49
CA LEU A 105 -4.19 10.03 -10.47
C LEU A 105 -3.64 10.89 -9.34
N THR A 106 -4.12 12.12 -9.16
CA THR A 106 -3.59 13.03 -8.15
C THR A 106 -3.80 12.52 -6.73
N GLN A 107 -4.96 11.94 -6.43
CA GLN A 107 -5.24 11.42 -5.08
C GLN A 107 -4.47 10.12 -4.79
N ASN A 108 -4.32 9.24 -5.79
CA ASN A 108 -3.53 8.03 -5.61
C ASN A 108 -2.02 8.33 -5.48
N ILE A 109 -1.45 9.27 -6.24
CA ILE A 109 -0.06 9.74 -6.03
C ILE A 109 0.18 10.17 -4.57
N LYS A 110 -0.77 10.87 -3.94
CA LYS A 110 -0.64 11.23 -2.51
C LYS A 110 -0.69 10.00 -1.61
N GLY A 111 -1.49 9.00 -1.97
CA GLY A 111 -1.53 7.71 -1.29
C GLY A 111 -0.17 7.04 -1.30
N GLU A 112 0.45 6.91 -2.51
CA GLU A 112 1.78 6.32 -2.67
C GLU A 112 2.86 7.06 -1.87
N GLN A 113 2.88 8.38 -1.92
CA GLN A 113 3.83 9.18 -1.13
C GLN A 113 3.70 8.94 0.38
N CYS A 114 2.49 8.69 0.86
CA CYS A 114 2.26 8.29 2.24
C CYS A 114 2.74 6.86 2.50
N ALA A 115 2.43 5.91 1.61
CA ALA A 115 2.86 4.51 1.70
C ALA A 115 4.39 4.41 1.72
N ILE A 116 5.09 5.07 0.79
CA ILE A 116 6.57 5.16 0.75
C ILE A 116 7.11 5.65 2.10
N THR A 117 6.52 6.71 2.65
CA THR A 117 6.94 7.25 3.95
C THR A 117 6.71 6.25 5.08
N THR A 118 5.60 5.54 5.07
CA THR A 118 5.23 4.53 6.06
C THR A 118 6.16 3.33 5.99
N TYR A 119 6.37 2.77 4.80
CA TYR A 119 7.27 1.64 4.60
C TYR A 119 8.73 1.99 4.88
N LYS A 120 9.16 3.22 4.56
CA LYS A 120 10.50 3.67 4.93
C LYS A 120 10.71 3.69 6.45
N LYS A 121 9.71 4.13 7.23
CA LYS A 121 9.77 4.08 8.70
C LYS A 121 9.80 2.65 9.23
N LEU A 122 8.96 1.76 8.66
CA LEU A 122 8.93 0.36 9.04
C LEU A 122 10.27 -0.34 8.70
N LEU A 123 10.85 -0.03 7.54
CA LEU A 123 12.19 -0.50 7.15
C LEU A 123 13.25 -0.07 8.16
N ASP A 124 13.27 1.20 8.54
CA ASP A 124 14.26 1.71 9.51
C ASP A 124 14.12 1.05 10.89
N PHE A 125 12.91 0.64 11.25
CA PHE A 125 12.64 -0.08 12.50
C PHE A 125 13.24 -1.50 12.50
N VAL A 126 13.10 -2.23 11.37
CA VAL A 126 13.50 -3.66 11.28
C VAL A 126 14.88 -3.90 10.71
N LYS A 127 15.47 -2.93 10.01
CA LYS A 127 16.72 -3.07 9.25
C LYS A 127 17.87 -3.62 10.10
N GLY A 128 18.45 -4.74 9.64
CA GLY A 128 19.52 -5.46 10.33
C GLY A 128 19.11 -6.12 11.65
N LYS A 129 17.80 -6.19 11.94
CA LYS A 129 17.28 -6.78 13.19
C LYS A 129 16.22 -7.86 12.94
N ASP A 130 15.57 -7.85 11.79
CA ASP A 130 14.62 -8.88 11.34
C ASP A 130 14.68 -9.01 9.82
N ASP A 131 15.58 -9.84 9.33
CA ASP A 131 15.88 -10.03 7.91
C ASP A 131 14.64 -10.42 7.08
N LEU A 132 13.71 -11.18 7.68
CA LEU A 132 12.51 -11.65 6.96
C LEU A 132 11.49 -10.52 6.80
N THR A 133 11.27 -9.73 7.84
CA THR A 133 10.41 -8.55 7.75
C THR A 133 11.06 -7.46 6.90
N GLU A 134 12.38 -7.24 7.03
CA GLU A 134 13.13 -6.30 6.18
C GLU A 134 12.97 -6.64 4.70
N LYS A 135 13.09 -7.92 4.31
CA LYS A 135 12.89 -8.35 2.92
C LYS A 135 11.49 -8.00 2.40
N ILE A 136 10.45 -8.33 3.18
CA ILE A 136 9.04 -8.05 2.82
C ILE A 136 8.83 -6.54 2.65
N VAL A 137 9.29 -5.76 3.61
CA VAL A 137 9.15 -4.30 3.60
C VAL A 137 9.90 -3.65 2.44
N LEU A 138 11.09 -4.16 2.08
CA LEU A 138 11.84 -3.70 0.91
C LEU A 138 11.13 -4.03 -0.41
N GLU A 139 10.51 -5.21 -0.52
CA GLU A 139 9.74 -5.60 -1.71
C GLU A 139 8.55 -4.66 -1.89
N ILE A 140 7.74 -4.47 -0.86
CA ILE A 140 6.59 -3.55 -0.93
C ILE A 140 7.05 -2.11 -1.20
N LEU A 141 8.06 -1.60 -0.50
CA LEU A 141 8.57 -0.24 -0.73
C LEU A 141 9.04 -0.01 -2.17
N ALA A 142 9.59 -1.03 -2.82
CA ALA A 142 10.00 -0.92 -4.23
C ALA A 142 8.78 -0.81 -5.15
N ASP A 143 7.74 -1.62 -4.90
CA ASP A 143 6.48 -1.57 -5.64
C ASP A 143 5.79 -0.20 -5.46
N GLU A 144 5.73 0.38 -4.24
CA GLU A 144 5.14 1.71 -3.98
C GLU A 144 5.87 2.85 -4.71
N VAL A 145 7.20 2.74 -4.83
CA VAL A 145 8.00 3.73 -5.59
C VAL A 145 7.71 3.62 -7.09
N GLU A 146 7.52 2.41 -7.62
CA GLU A 146 7.11 2.16 -9.02
C GLU A 146 5.70 2.69 -9.27
N HIS A 147 4.74 2.41 -8.37
CA HIS A 147 3.37 2.93 -8.45
C HIS A 147 3.34 4.48 -8.52
N GLU A 148 4.10 5.15 -7.65
CA GLU A 148 4.20 6.63 -7.70
C GLU A 148 4.72 7.11 -9.06
N GLU A 149 5.77 6.48 -9.60
CA GLU A 149 6.37 6.85 -10.88
C GLU A 149 5.38 6.67 -12.02
N ASP A 150 4.69 5.54 -12.09
CA ASP A 150 3.70 5.24 -13.13
C ASP A 150 2.55 6.23 -13.13
N LEU A 151 1.99 6.53 -11.97
CA LEU A 151 0.90 7.50 -11.84
C LEU A 151 1.35 8.93 -12.20
N GLN A 152 2.57 9.32 -11.82
CA GLN A 152 3.13 10.63 -12.18
C GLN A 152 3.37 10.74 -13.67
N ALA A 153 3.92 9.69 -14.31
CA ALA A 153 4.13 9.65 -15.75
C ALA A 153 2.80 9.79 -16.51
N MET A 154 1.76 9.06 -16.10
CA MET A 154 0.42 9.18 -16.69
C MET A 154 -0.15 10.60 -16.52
N LEU A 155 0.05 11.22 -15.36
CA LEU A 155 -0.42 12.58 -15.11
C LEU A 155 0.31 13.63 -15.98
N GLU A 156 1.59 13.39 -16.27
CA GLU A 156 2.37 14.22 -17.20
C GLU A 156 1.91 14.04 -18.65
N ASP A 157 1.69 12.81 -19.09
CA ASP A 157 1.16 12.49 -20.42
C ASP A 157 -0.20 13.16 -20.68
N MET A 158 -1.04 13.26 -19.65
CA MET A 158 -2.31 13.98 -19.76
C MET A 158 -2.14 15.48 -20.08
N LYS A 159 -1.01 16.09 -19.73
CA LYS A 159 -0.72 17.51 -20.00
C LYS A 159 -0.16 17.72 -21.42
N ALA A 160 0.36 16.67 -22.06
CA ALA A 160 0.92 16.75 -23.38
C ALA A 160 -0.14 17.18 -24.41
N PRO A 161 0.19 18.08 -25.36
CA PRO A 161 -0.71 18.47 -26.42
C PRO A 161 -1.06 17.27 -27.31
N VAL A 162 -2.32 17.10 -27.64
CA VAL A 162 -2.75 16.12 -28.64
C VAL A 162 -2.23 16.63 -30.00
N LYS A 163 -1.29 15.90 -30.61
CA LYS A 163 -0.81 16.14 -31.96
C LYS A 163 -1.83 15.69 -33.00
#